data_8bdfe4e4b85b65a6a0045f2f999870f0
#
_entry.id   8bdfe4e4b85b65a6a0045f2f999870f0
#
_cell.length_a   1.000
_cell.length_b   1.000
_cell.length_c   1.000
_cell.angle_alpha   90.00
_cell.angle_beta   90.00
_cell.angle_gamma   90.00
#
_symmetry.space_group_name_H-M   'P 1'
#
loop_
_entity.id
_entity.type
_entity.pdbx_description
1 polymer ?
#
loop_
_entity_poly.entity_id
_entity_poly.type
_entity_poly.pdbx_seq_one_letter_code
_entity_poly.pdbx_strand_id
1 'polypeptide(L)'
;MFINNFDPVAIQIFSLELRWYSLSYIVGILLGWFFAKKIFINNESIRSKFDDYISYLIIGIIIGCRIGYVFFYNLNYYINNLIDIFKIWQGGMSFHGGLLGVIIASILFAKKNDQNFFNYLDIVSITAPIGIFFGRIANFINSELYGIETKVPWAVKFTSIDDLYRHPTQLYEAFFEGFVLFIILIYFWKRGFMKAPGLISGLFLIFYSSFRFFIEFLRVPDEQLGYMIFNLTMGQIISVVFLLFGSYLIVTKYENKKKN
;
A
#
# COMPACT_ATOMS: atom_id res chain seq x y z
N MET A 1 29.63 0.43 -1.23
CA MET A 1 28.65 -0.02 -0.23
C MET A 1 28.21 1.19 0.58
N PHE A 2 26.94 1.32 0.85
CA PHE A 2 26.34 2.46 1.55
C PHE A 2 26.09 2.11 3.02
N ILE A 3 26.23 3.12 3.91
CA ILE A 3 25.91 2.96 5.33
C ILE A 3 24.68 3.81 5.64
N ASN A 4 23.59 3.15 6.05
CA ASN A 4 22.37 3.83 6.47
C ASN A 4 22.47 4.12 7.98
N ASN A 5 22.56 5.41 8.28
CA ASN A 5 22.54 5.97 9.64
C ASN A 5 21.56 7.15 9.73
N PHE A 6 20.51 7.15 8.90
CA PHE A 6 19.50 8.20 8.91
C PHE A 6 18.73 8.24 10.23
N ASP A 7 18.37 9.44 10.65
CA ASP A 7 17.45 9.65 11.77
C ASP A 7 16.00 9.47 11.25
N PRO A 8 15.19 8.60 11.87
CA PRO A 8 13.77 8.46 11.55
C PRO A 8 12.95 9.73 11.79
N VAL A 9 13.44 10.64 12.63
CA VAL A 9 12.82 11.96 12.90
C VAL A 9 13.24 12.94 11.82
N ALA A 10 12.28 13.42 11.03
CA ALA A 10 12.55 14.42 9.99
C ALA A 10 12.69 15.83 10.56
N ILE A 11 11.80 16.20 11.49
CA ILE A 11 11.77 17.52 12.12
C ILE A 11 11.32 17.33 13.56
N GLN A 12 12.05 17.95 14.48
CA GLN A 12 11.66 18.04 15.89
C GLN A 12 11.25 19.49 16.22
N ILE A 13 10.02 19.65 16.71
CA ILE A 13 9.49 20.95 17.14
C ILE A 13 9.10 20.81 18.62
N PHE A 14 9.91 21.33 19.51
CA PHE A 14 9.79 21.13 20.97
C PHE A 14 9.76 19.63 21.31
N SER A 15 8.67 19.13 21.87
CA SER A 15 8.44 17.72 22.20
C SER A 15 7.76 16.92 21.10
N LEU A 16 7.39 17.56 19.98
CA LEU A 16 6.70 16.91 18.86
C LEU A 16 7.73 16.43 17.83
N GLU A 17 7.79 15.13 17.61
CA GLU A 17 8.62 14.51 16.57
C GLU A 17 7.78 14.26 15.31
N LEU A 18 8.14 14.91 14.21
CA LEU A 18 7.60 14.64 12.91
C LEU A 18 8.51 13.63 12.18
N ARG A 19 8.03 12.42 11.98
CA ARG A 19 8.80 11.32 11.39
C ARG A 19 8.65 11.27 9.87
N TRP A 20 9.68 10.83 9.17
CA TRP A 20 9.66 10.62 7.71
C TRP A 20 8.47 9.75 7.27
N TYR A 21 8.11 8.76 8.07
CA TYR A 21 6.98 7.88 7.78
C TYR A 21 5.64 8.63 7.73
N SER A 22 5.41 9.55 8.66
CA SER A 22 4.20 10.40 8.65
C SER A 22 4.18 11.34 7.45
N LEU A 23 5.34 11.93 7.10
CA LEU A 23 5.47 12.77 5.91
C LEU A 23 5.20 12.00 4.63
N SER A 24 5.67 10.76 4.52
CA SER A 24 5.45 9.91 3.35
C SER A 24 3.96 9.67 3.08
N TYR A 25 3.15 9.45 4.11
CA TYR A 25 1.70 9.34 3.98
C TYR A 25 1.05 10.64 3.50
N ILE A 26 1.43 11.78 4.11
CA ILE A 26 0.89 13.09 3.73
C ILE A 26 1.22 13.36 2.26
N VAL A 27 2.47 13.21 1.85
CA VAL A 27 2.92 13.43 0.47
C VAL A 27 2.22 12.46 -0.49
N GLY A 28 2.14 11.18 -0.13
CA GLY A 28 1.47 10.15 -0.94
C GLY A 28 -0.01 10.46 -1.18
N ILE A 29 -0.74 10.85 -0.13
CA ILE A 29 -2.17 11.21 -0.23
C ILE A 29 -2.35 12.50 -1.05
N LEU A 30 -1.58 13.55 -0.79
CA LEU A 30 -1.70 14.83 -1.49
C LEU A 30 -1.37 14.69 -2.98
N LEU A 31 -0.28 14.00 -3.32
CA LEU A 31 0.07 13.75 -4.73
C LEU A 31 -0.94 12.82 -5.39
N GLY A 32 -1.38 11.75 -4.72
CA GLY A 32 -2.42 10.85 -5.22
C GLY A 32 -3.72 11.60 -5.51
N TRP A 33 -4.17 12.43 -4.60
CA TRP A 33 -5.34 13.31 -4.77
C TRP A 33 -5.16 14.28 -5.94
N PHE A 34 -4.01 14.97 -6.02
CA PHE A 34 -3.72 15.91 -7.10
C PHE A 34 -3.74 15.25 -8.47
N PHE A 35 -3.01 14.14 -8.64
CA PHE A 35 -2.97 13.40 -9.89
C PHE A 35 -4.34 12.82 -10.25
N ALA A 36 -5.08 12.28 -9.29
CA ALA A 36 -6.44 11.79 -9.49
C ALA A 36 -7.34 12.89 -10.09
N LYS A 37 -7.45 14.03 -9.43
CA LYS A 37 -8.36 15.13 -9.86
C LYS A 37 -7.94 15.78 -11.16
N LYS A 38 -6.63 15.97 -11.38
CA LYS A 38 -6.13 16.72 -12.53
C LYS A 38 -5.95 15.87 -13.78
N ILE A 39 -5.68 14.56 -13.63
CA ILE A 39 -5.24 13.73 -14.75
C ILE A 39 -6.17 12.52 -14.95
N PHE A 40 -6.48 11.76 -13.91
CA PHE A 40 -7.09 10.44 -14.08
C PHE A 40 -8.62 10.46 -14.11
N ILE A 41 -9.27 11.41 -13.43
CA ILE A 41 -10.73 11.50 -13.38
C ILE A 41 -11.25 12.36 -14.53
N ASN A 42 -11.86 11.69 -15.52
CA ASN A 42 -12.51 12.35 -16.65
C ASN A 42 -14.01 12.62 -16.41
N ASN A 43 -14.64 11.85 -15.50
CA ASN A 43 -16.05 11.98 -15.19
C ASN A 43 -16.26 13.09 -14.16
N GLU A 44 -17.00 14.16 -14.53
CA GLU A 44 -17.23 15.33 -13.67
C GLU A 44 -18.06 14.98 -12.42
N SER A 45 -19.00 14.03 -12.52
CA SER A 45 -19.76 13.56 -11.35
C SER A 45 -18.89 12.89 -10.30
N ILE A 46 -17.83 12.19 -10.72
CA ILE A 46 -16.84 11.58 -9.80
C ILE A 46 -15.88 12.67 -9.29
N ARG A 47 -15.43 13.57 -10.19
CA ARG A 47 -14.47 14.63 -9.85
C ARG A 47 -15.00 15.57 -8.78
N SER A 48 -16.25 16.00 -8.89
CA SER A 48 -16.89 16.94 -7.95
C SER A 48 -17.04 16.35 -6.53
N LYS A 49 -17.15 15.01 -6.41
CA LYS A 49 -17.34 14.31 -5.14
C LYS A 49 -16.03 13.68 -4.62
N PHE A 50 -14.92 13.86 -5.32
CA PHE A 50 -13.68 13.14 -5.01
C PHE A 50 -13.04 13.58 -3.68
N ASP A 51 -13.22 14.84 -3.28
CA ASP A 51 -12.71 15.34 -1.98
C ASP A 51 -13.42 14.65 -0.81
N ASP A 52 -14.74 14.50 -0.93
CA ASP A 52 -15.52 13.75 0.05
C ASP A 52 -15.09 12.27 0.09
N TYR A 53 -14.79 11.69 -1.08
CA TYR A 53 -14.31 10.31 -1.16
C TYR A 53 -12.96 10.13 -0.44
N ILE A 54 -12.02 11.07 -0.58
CA ILE A 54 -10.75 11.04 0.15
C ILE A 54 -10.99 11.01 1.67
N SER A 55 -11.95 11.79 2.16
CA SER A 55 -12.32 11.78 3.58
C SER A 55 -12.83 10.40 4.03
N TYR A 56 -13.67 9.75 3.22
CA TYR A 56 -14.13 8.38 3.46
C TYR A 56 -12.96 7.38 3.47
N LEU A 57 -12.01 7.53 2.53
CA LEU A 57 -10.83 6.66 2.48
C LEU A 57 -9.97 6.80 3.73
N ILE A 58 -9.67 8.03 4.15
CA ILE A 58 -8.83 8.27 5.35
C ILE A 58 -9.47 7.66 6.58
N ILE A 59 -10.77 7.89 6.79
CA ILE A 59 -11.52 7.31 7.91
C ILE A 59 -11.55 5.79 7.79
N GLY A 60 -11.81 5.26 6.60
CA GLY A 60 -11.84 3.82 6.36
C GLY A 60 -10.49 3.14 6.63
N ILE A 61 -9.39 3.77 6.21
CA ILE A 61 -8.03 3.28 6.50
C ILE A 61 -7.77 3.25 8.00
N ILE A 62 -8.01 4.35 8.71
CA ILE A 62 -7.75 4.47 10.16
C ILE A 62 -8.54 3.42 10.93
N ILE A 63 -9.86 3.34 10.69
CA ILE A 63 -10.75 2.38 11.35
C ILE A 63 -10.34 0.95 10.98
N GLY A 64 -10.14 0.69 9.69
CA GLY A 64 -9.78 -0.64 9.20
C GLY A 64 -8.44 -1.13 9.77
N CYS A 65 -7.40 -0.28 9.75
CA CYS A 65 -6.09 -0.61 10.33
C CYS A 65 -6.22 -0.95 11.82
N ARG A 66 -6.98 -0.15 12.57
CA ARG A 66 -7.15 -0.36 14.03
C ARG A 66 -7.95 -1.61 14.33
N ILE A 67 -9.09 -1.79 13.69
CA ILE A 67 -9.92 -2.98 13.85
C ILE A 67 -9.14 -4.23 13.45
N GLY A 68 -8.46 -4.21 12.32
CA GLY A 68 -7.62 -5.32 11.88
C GLY A 68 -6.52 -5.67 12.88
N TYR A 69 -5.88 -4.69 13.50
CA TYR A 69 -4.89 -4.94 14.55
C TYR A 69 -5.51 -5.57 15.80
N VAL A 70 -6.61 -5.02 16.28
CA VAL A 70 -7.34 -5.54 17.44
C VAL A 70 -7.72 -7.01 17.27
N PHE A 71 -8.30 -7.37 16.11
CA PHE A 71 -8.81 -8.72 15.90
C PHE A 71 -7.73 -9.75 15.59
N PHE A 72 -6.71 -9.38 14.78
CA PHE A 72 -5.75 -10.37 14.29
C PHE A 72 -4.48 -10.46 15.11
N TYR A 73 -4.10 -9.41 15.84
CA TYR A 73 -2.81 -9.37 16.54
C TYR A 73 -2.91 -9.38 18.06
N ASN A 74 -3.98 -8.83 18.65
CA ASN A 74 -3.99 -8.64 20.10
C ASN A 74 -5.41 -8.73 20.73
N LEU A 75 -6.24 -9.63 20.22
CA LEU A 75 -7.65 -9.76 20.61
C LEU A 75 -7.83 -9.95 22.12
N ASN A 76 -7.03 -10.82 22.75
CA ASN A 76 -7.14 -11.13 24.18
C ASN A 76 -6.90 -9.89 25.08
N TYR A 77 -5.97 -9.01 24.67
CA TYR A 77 -5.73 -7.77 25.39
C TYR A 77 -6.95 -6.84 25.28
N TYR A 78 -7.46 -6.64 24.06
CA TYR A 78 -8.53 -5.67 23.82
C TYR A 78 -9.91 -6.10 24.33
N ILE A 79 -10.18 -7.38 24.48
CA ILE A 79 -11.39 -7.87 25.16
C ILE A 79 -11.42 -7.38 26.62
N ASN A 80 -10.25 -7.36 27.28
CA ASN A 80 -10.15 -6.92 28.68
C ASN A 80 -9.93 -5.39 28.81
N ASN A 81 -9.62 -4.69 27.72
CA ASN A 81 -9.27 -3.26 27.71
C ASN A 81 -9.96 -2.53 26.53
N LEU A 82 -11.30 -2.54 26.49
CA LEU A 82 -12.10 -2.02 25.37
C LEU A 82 -11.83 -0.56 25.03
N ILE A 83 -11.53 0.29 26.04
CA ILE A 83 -11.24 1.72 25.84
C ILE A 83 -9.96 1.90 25.04
N ASP A 84 -9.00 0.98 25.15
CA ASP A 84 -7.72 1.08 24.46
C ASP A 84 -7.85 0.86 22.93
N ILE A 85 -8.98 0.33 22.46
CA ILE A 85 -9.29 0.25 21.02
C ILE A 85 -9.27 1.64 20.38
N PHE A 86 -9.68 2.68 21.08
CA PHE A 86 -9.74 4.05 20.58
C PHE A 86 -8.40 4.80 20.65
N LYS A 87 -7.42 4.27 21.39
CA LYS A 87 -6.11 4.93 21.57
C LYS A 87 -5.18 4.66 20.38
N ILE A 88 -5.55 5.18 19.20
CA ILE A 88 -4.80 4.97 17.94
C ILE A 88 -3.37 5.56 17.99
N TRP A 89 -3.12 6.54 18.85
CA TRP A 89 -1.80 7.17 19.05
C TRP A 89 -0.79 6.26 19.76
N GLN A 90 -1.21 5.16 20.35
CA GLN A 90 -0.32 4.16 20.95
C GLN A 90 0.23 3.14 19.95
N GLY A 91 -0.06 3.33 18.65
CA GLY A 91 0.32 2.38 17.61
C GLY A 91 -0.68 1.23 17.47
N GLY A 92 -0.24 0.13 16.84
CA GLY A 92 -1.09 -1.03 16.60
C GLY A 92 -2.04 -0.82 15.42
N MET A 93 -1.48 -0.85 14.21
CA MET A 93 -2.19 -0.67 12.95
C MET A 93 -1.89 -1.84 12.01
N SER A 94 -2.92 -2.44 11.43
CA SER A 94 -2.81 -3.56 10.50
C SER A 94 -2.93 -3.11 9.05
N PHE A 95 -1.95 -3.44 8.22
CA PHE A 95 -2.01 -3.16 6.78
C PHE A 95 -3.22 -3.83 6.11
N HIS A 96 -3.47 -5.11 6.42
CA HIS A 96 -4.61 -5.84 5.84
C HIS A 96 -5.95 -5.24 6.26
N GLY A 97 -6.04 -4.79 7.52
CA GLY A 97 -7.20 -4.04 8.00
C GLY A 97 -7.41 -2.74 7.24
N GLY A 98 -6.33 -2.00 6.97
CA GLY A 98 -6.37 -0.78 6.15
C GLY A 98 -6.85 -1.03 4.73
N LEU A 99 -6.37 -2.09 4.08
CA LEU A 99 -6.81 -2.48 2.74
C LEU A 99 -8.32 -2.81 2.70
N LEU A 100 -8.81 -3.58 3.68
CA LEU A 100 -10.25 -3.82 3.83
C LEU A 100 -11.02 -2.52 4.07
N GLY A 101 -10.45 -1.61 4.86
CA GLY A 101 -11.02 -0.28 5.10
C GLY A 101 -11.17 0.54 3.82
N VAL A 102 -10.18 0.52 2.92
CA VAL A 102 -10.25 1.16 1.58
C VAL A 102 -11.39 0.56 0.76
N ILE A 103 -11.50 -0.76 0.72
CA ILE A 103 -12.53 -1.46 -0.07
C ILE A 103 -13.93 -1.11 0.48
N ILE A 104 -14.13 -1.22 1.78
CA ILE A 104 -15.41 -0.93 2.43
C ILE A 104 -15.79 0.54 2.24
N ALA A 105 -14.87 1.47 2.47
CA ALA A 105 -15.10 2.90 2.24
C ALA A 105 -15.51 3.19 0.78
N SER A 106 -14.85 2.55 -0.17
CA SER A 106 -15.17 2.68 -1.60
C SER A 106 -16.57 2.16 -1.93
N ILE A 107 -16.96 1.01 -1.37
CA ILE A 107 -18.30 0.44 -1.55
C ILE A 107 -19.36 1.35 -0.95
N LEU A 108 -19.18 1.80 0.31
CA LEU A 108 -20.14 2.66 1.00
C LEU A 108 -20.30 4.01 0.28
N PHE A 109 -19.18 4.61 -0.13
CA PHE A 109 -19.22 5.89 -0.84
C PHE A 109 -19.89 5.76 -2.22
N ALA A 110 -19.53 4.73 -2.97
CA ALA A 110 -20.13 4.46 -4.28
C ALA A 110 -21.63 4.21 -4.18
N LYS A 111 -22.07 3.40 -3.19
CA LYS A 111 -23.50 3.15 -2.94
C LYS A 111 -24.26 4.43 -2.58
N LYS A 112 -23.69 5.30 -1.74
CA LYS A 112 -24.29 6.59 -1.37
C LYS A 112 -24.50 7.51 -2.57
N ASN A 113 -23.66 7.37 -3.62
CA ASN A 113 -23.64 8.25 -4.78
C ASN A 113 -24.16 7.58 -6.07
N ASP A 114 -24.80 6.41 -5.97
CA ASP A 114 -25.31 5.62 -7.11
C ASP A 114 -24.26 5.39 -8.20
N GLN A 115 -23.04 5.09 -7.80
CA GLN A 115 -21.88 4.84 -8.67
C GLN A 115 -21.37 3.40 -8.54
N ASN A 116 -20.69 2.91 -9.57
CA ASN A 116 -19.96 1.67 -9.49
C ASN A 116 -18.70 1.87 -8.61
N PHE A 117 -18.54 1.05 -7.56
CA PHE A 117 -17.40 1.15 -6.63
C PHE A 117 -16.05 0.94 -7.31
N PHE A 118 -15.99 0.18 -8.40
CA PHE A 118 -14.76 0.01 -9.17
C PHE A 118 -14.29 1.31 -9.84
N ASN A 119 -15.16 2.27 -10.10
CA ASN A 119 -14.73 3.58 -10.58
C ASN A 119 -13.80 4.27 -9.59
N TYR A 120 -14.08 4.14 -8.30
CA TYR A 120 -13.26 4.69 -7.22
C TYR A 120 -12.03 3.84 -6.95
N LEU A 121 -12.16 2.51 -6.93
CA LEU A 121 -11.02 1.61 -6.73
C LEU A 121 -9.98 1.71 -7.84
N ASP A 122 -10.39 1.90 -9.09
CA ASP A 122 -9.48 2.11 -10.22
C ASP A 122 -8.67 3.41 -10.06
N ILE A 123 -9.29 4.47 -9.53
CA ILE A 123 -8.60 5.73 -9.23
C ILE A 123 -7.59 5.52 -8.09
N VAL A 124 -7.99 4.83 -7.02
CA VAL A 124 -7.07 4.48 -5.93
C VAL A 124 -5.94 3.60 -6.44
N SER A 125 -6.24 2.59 -7.23
CA SER A 125 -5.24 1.65 -7.77
C SER A 125 -4.18 2.32 -8.63
N ILE A 126 -4.55 3.31 -9.47
CA ILE A 126 -3.57 4.03 -10.30
C ILE A 126 -2.75 5.02 -9.48
N THR A 127 -3.25 5.53 -8.36
CA THR A 127 -2.55 6.50 -7.51
C THR A 127 -1.82 5.87 -6.32
N ALA A 128 -2.22 4.69 -5.86
CA ALA A 128 -1.60 3.99 -4.74
C ALA A 128 -0.08 3.77 -4.88
N PRO A 129 0.47 3.47 -6.08
CA PRO A 129 1.91 3.32 -6.26
C PRO A 129 2.71 4.55 -5.85
N ILE A 130 2.14 5.76 -5.94
CA ILE A 130 2.78 7.00 -5.46
C ILE A 130 3.00 6.91 -3.94
N GLY A 131 1.96 6.53 -3.20
CA GLY A 131 2.04 6.35 -1.75
C GLY A 131 2.99 5.22 -1.35
N ILE A 132 2.96 4.10 -2.10
CA ILE A 132 3.87 2.98 -1.90
C ILE A 132 5.32 3.45 -2.06
N PHE A 133 5.64 4.17 -3.13
CA PHE A 133 6.98 4.69 -3.38
C PHE A 133 7.52 5.48 -2.17
N PHE A 134 6.80 6.49 -1.70
CA PHE A 134 7.25 7.30 -0.58
C PHE A 134 7.27 6.51 0.75
N GLY A 135 6.30 5.62 0.97
CA GLY A 135 6.28 4.77 2.15
C GLY A 135 7.49 3.83 2.23
N ARG A 136 7.93 3.28 1.08
CA ARG A 136 9.12 2.42 1.02
C ARG A 136 10.42 3.19 1.23
N ILE A 137 10.50 4.43 0.74
CA ILE A 137 11.63 5.33 1.05
C ILE A 137 11.67 5.61 2.56
N ALA A 138 10.52 5.85 3.19
CA ALA A 138 10.46 6.04 4.64
C ALA A 138 10.88 4.77 5.42
N ASN A 139 10.47 3.57 4.97
CA ASN A 139 10.96 2.32 5.56
C ASN A 139 12.48 2.16 5.43
N PHE A 140 13.07 2.58 4.30
CA PHE A 140 14.52 2.60 4.14
C PHE A 140 15.20 3.53 5.15
N ILE A 141 14.70 4.76 5.32
CA ILE A 141 15.22 5.72 6.31
C ILE A 141 15.10 5.15 7.73
N ASN A 142 13.97 4.50 8.05
CA ASN A 142 13.73 3.90 9.37
C ASN A 142 14.51 2.60 9.60
N SER A 143 15.24 2.08 8.60
CA SER A 143 15.90 0.77 8.66
C SER A 143 14.95 -0.39 8.92
N GLU A 144 13.70 -0.30 8.45
CA GLU A 144 12.67 -1.32 8.57
C GLU A 144 12.59 -2.18 7.31
N LEU A 145 12.10 -3.43 7.42
CA LEU A 145 11.78 -4.29 6.28
C LEU A 145 12.97 -4.54 5.33
N TYR A 146 14.15 -4.63 5.88
CA TYR A 146 15.42 -4.84 5.16
C TYR A 146 15.55 -6.28 4.61
N GLY A 147 16.50 -6.45 3.70
CA GLY A 147 16.77 -7.73 3.05
C GLY A 147 17.76 -8.62 3.78
N ILE A 148 17.91 -9.83 3.25
CA ILE A 148 18.90 -10.80 3.69
C ILE A 148 20.32 -10.30 3.43
N GLU A 149 21.32 -10.90 4.10
CA GLU A 149 22.73 -10.59 3.89
C GLU A 149 23.14 -10.81 2.43
N THR A 150 24.01 -9.91 1.92
CA THR A 150 24.47 -9.97 0.53
C THR A 150 25.83 -9.31 0.35
N LYS A 151 26.49 -9.68 -0.75
CA LYS A 151 27.78 -9.09 -1.19
C LYS A 151 27.66 -8.26 -2.47
N VAL A 152 26.45 -7.91 -2.91
CA VAL A 152 26.26 -7.10 -4.10
C VAL A 152 26.87 -5.69 -3.94
N PRO A 153 27.33 -5.03 -5.01
CA PRO A 153 28.02 -3.74 -4.91
C PRO A 153 27.18 -2.62 -4.28
N TRP A 154 25.85 -2.71 -4.35
CA TRP A 154 24.90 -1.74 -3.79
C TRP A 154 24.29 -2.19 -2.46
N ALA A 155 24.90 -3.18 -1.80
CA ALA A 155 24.48 -3.60 -0.46
C ALA A 155 24.58 -2.44 0.54
N VAL A 156 23.65 -2.43 1.50
CA VAL A 156 23.49 -1.39 2.52
C VAL A 156 23.70 -2.01 3.91
N LYS A 157 24.50 -1.33 4.75
CA LYS A 157 24.61 -1.63 6.17
C LYS A 157 23.65 -0.74 6.94
N PHE A 158 22.71 -1.32 7.66
CA PHE A 158 21.76 -0.64 8.53
C PHE A 158 22.30 -0.62 9.95
N THR A 159 22.93 0.48 10.36
CA THR A 159 23.68 0.58 11.63
C THR A 159 22.81 0.42 12.87
N SER A 160 21.52 0.67 12.76
CA SER A 160 20.55 0.47 13.84
C SER A 160 20.13 -1.00 14.03
N ILE A 161 20.50 -1.89 13.09
CA ILE A 161 20.09 -3.30 13.10
C ILE A 161 21.27 -4.20 13.46
N ASP A 162 22.31 -4.19 12.63
CA ASP A 162 23.51 -5.01 12.82
C ASP A 162 24.68 -4.53 11.95
N ASP A 163 25.79 -5.30 11.97
CA ASP A 163 27.00 -5.00 11.21
C ASP A 163 27.04 -5.62 9.80
N LEU A 164 25.96 -6.27 9.37
CA LEU A 164 25.90 -6.97 8.09
C LEU A 164 25.50 -6.04 6.93
N TYR A 165 26.02 -6.35 5.74
CA TYR A 165 25.57 -5.75 4.51
C TYR A 165 24.39 -6.52 3.93
N ARG A 166 23.28 -5.82 3.66
CA ARG A 166 22.00 -6.41 3.30
C ARG A 166 21.44 -5.86 2.01
N HIS A 167 20.55 -6.61 1.35
CA HIS A 167 19.76 -6.09 0.25
C HIS A 167 18.88 -4.93 0.73
N PRO A 168 18.91 -3.75 0.08
CA PRO A 168 17.97 -2.66 0.37
C PRO A 168 16.61 -2.96 -0.27
N THR A 169 15.90 -3.95 0.23
CA THR A 169 14.62 -4.42 -0.32
C THR A 169 13.57 -3.33 -0.36
N GLN A 170 13.61 -2.38 0.56
CA GLN A 170 12.74 -1.20 0.56
C GLN A 170 12.89 -0.37 -0.73
N LEU A 171 14.12 -0.20 -1.21
CA LEU A 171 14.40 0.52 -2.46
C LEU A 171 13.97 -0.28 -3.69
N TYR A 172 14.07 -1.61 -3.65
CA TYR A 172 13.52 -2.46 -4.71
C TYR A 172 12.00 -2.37 -4.75
N GLU A 173 11.34 -2.43 -3.60
CA GLU A 173 9.89 -2.24 -3.46
C GLU A 173 9.47 -0.85 -3.93
N ALA A 174 10.18 0.23 -3.53
CA ALA A 174 9.90 1.58 -4.03
C ALA A 174 9.99 1.66 -5.56
N PHE A 175 11.03 1.06 -6.15
CA PHE A 175 11.22 1.09 -7.59
C PHE A 175 10.18 0.26 -8.34
N PHE A 176 9.97 -1.01 -7.97
CA PHE A 176 9.07 -1.90 -8.71
C PHE A 176 7.61 -1.72 -8.33
N GLU A 177 7.26 -1.73 -7.02
CA GLU A 177 5.88 -1.60 -6.53
C GLU A 177 5.37 -0.15 -6.58
N GLY A 178 6.30 0.83 -6.53
CA GLY A 178 5.99 2.25 -6.67
C GLY A 178 6.14 2.74 -8.10
N PHE A 179 7.37 3.06 -8.50
CA PHE A 179 7.65 3.76 -9.76
C PHE A 179 7.27 2.96 -11.01
N VAL A 180 7.77 1.73 -11.16
CA VAL A 180 7.52 0.91 -12.36
C VAL A 180 6.03 0.58 -12.48
N LEU A 181 5.40 0.18 -11.38
CA LEU A 181 3.95 -0.09 -11.35
C LEU A 181 3.14 1.14 -11.78
N PHE A 182 3.49 2.33 -11.29
CA PHE A 182 2.83 3.57 -11.69
C PHE A 182 2.89 3.80 -13.20
N ILE A 183 4.06 3.64 -13.80
CA ILE A 183 4.25 3.80 -15.25
C ILE A 183 3.42 2.76 -16.04
N ILE A 184 3.39 1.51 -15.59
CA ILE A 184 2.58 0.47 -16.21
C ILE A 184 1.09 0.86 -16.18
N LEU A 185 0.58 1.30 -15.03
CA LEU A 185 -0.83 1.66 -14.90
C LEU A 185 -1.19 2.91 -15.72
N ILE A 186 -0.30 3.92 -15.82
CA ILE A 186 -0.46 5.06 -16.73
C ILE A 186 -0.55 4.60 -18.19
N TYR A 187 0.28 3.66 -18.60
CA TYR A 187 0.22 3.11 -19.95
C TYR A 187 -1.15 2.51 -20.26
N PHE A 188 -1.68 1.66 -19.36
CA PHE A 188 -3.01 1.07 -19.54
C PHE A 188 -4.15 2.10 -19.41
N TRP A 189 -4.02 3.10 -18.55
CA TRP A 189 -4.94 4.22 -18.48
C TRP A 189 -5.03 4.95 -19.82
N LYS A 190 -3.90 5.30 -20.45
CA LYS A 190 -3.85 5.92 -21.79
C LYS A 190 -4.48 5.02 -22.86
N ARG A 191 -4.44 3.70 -22.70
CA ARG A 191 -5.13 2.73 -23.55
C ARG A 191 -6.64 2.61 -23.25
N GLY A 192 -7.19 3.45 -22.38
CA GLY A 192 -8.60 3.53 -22.09
C GLY A 192 -9.13 2.39 -21.19
N PHE A 193 -8.28 1.77 -20.39
CA PHE A 193 -8.70 0.68 -19.49
C PHE A 193 -9.63 1.16 -18.38
N MET A 194 -9.58 2.43 -17.96
CA MET A 194 -10.53 3.00 -17.01
C MET A 194 -11.98 3.09 -17.52
N LYS A 195 -12.22 2.89 -18.83
CA LYS A 195 -13.58 2.85 -19.38
C LYS A 195 -14.35 1.60 -18.96
N ALA A 196 -13.66 0.53 -18.56
CA ALA A 196 -14.26 -0.68 -18.00
C ALA A 196 -13.86 -0.81 -16.52
N PRO A 197 -14.77 -0.43 -15.60
CA PRO A 197 -14.47 -0.38 -14.17
C PRO A 197 -13.99 -1.73 -13.62
N GLY A 198 -12.86 -1.71 -12.90
CA GLY A 198 -12.20 -2.88 -12.33
C GLY A 198 -10.96 -3.37 -13.09
N LEU A 199 -10.72 -2.89 -14.32
CA LEU A 199 -9.54 -3.33 -15.09
C LEU A 199 -8.24 -2.77 -14.53
N ILE A 200 -8.20 -1.49 -14.14
CA ILE A 200 -6.98 -0.90 -13.53
C ILE A 200 -6.71 -1.53 -12.17
N SER A 201 -7.74 -1.79 -11.38
CA SER A 201 -7.60 -2.50 -10.10
C SER A 201 -7.09 -3.93 -10.29
N GLY A 202 -7.57 -4.64 -11.30
CA GLY A 202 -7.07 -5.97 -11.64
C GLY A 202 -5.60 -5.95 -12.06
N LEU A 203 -5.19 -4.99 -12.90
CA LEU A 203 -3.79 -4.83 -13.31
C LEU A 203 -2.90 -4.45 -12.13
N PHE A 204 -3.35 -3.54 -11.27
CA PHE A 204 -2.63 -3.21 -10.03
C PHE A 204 -2.34 -4.46 -9.22
N LEU A 205 -3.36 -5.29 -8.95
CA LEU A 205 -3.21 -6.52 -8.18
C LEU A 205 -2.22 -7.49 -8.82
N ILE A 206 -2.30 -7.70 -10.15
CA ILE A 206 -1.40 -8.61 -10.87
C ILE A 206 0.07 -8.13 -10.75
N PHE A 207 0.35 -6.89 -11.14
CA PHE A 207 1.73 -6.41 -11.20
C PHE A 207 2.31 -6.19 -9.80
N TYR A 208 1.54 -5.60 -8.87
CA TYR A 208 1.97 -5.45 -7.49
C TYR A 208 2.33 -6.80 -6.85
N SER A 209 1.42 -7.78 -6.96
CA SER A 209 1.65 -9.11 -6.39
C SER A 209 2.84 -9.83 -7.02
N SER A 210 3.03 -9.67 -8.33
CA SER A 210 4.18 -10.26 -9.01
C SER A 210 5.48 -9.67 -8.48
N PHE A 211 5.59 -8.33 -8.43
CA PHE A 211 6.78 -7.68 -7.88
C PHE A 211 7.03 -8.06 -6.42
N ARG A 212 5.97 -8.01 -5.61
CA ARG A 212 6.03 -8.38 -4.20
C ARG A 212 6.48 -9.82 -3.99
N PHE A 213 5.94 -10.76 -4.74
CA PHE A 213 6.29 -12.18 -4.64
C PHE A 213 7.79 -12.42 -4.89
N PHE A 214 8.36 -11.78 -5.92
CA PHE A 214 9.78 -11.96 -6.25
C PHE A 214 10.71 -11.21 -5.30
N ILE A 215 10.38 -9.98 -4.88
CA ILE A 215 11.22 -9.22 -3.95
C ILE A 215 11.27 -9.90 -2.57
N GLU A 216 10.20 -10.57 -2.18
CA GLU A 216 10.11 -11.25 -0.88
C GLU A 216 11.18 -12.35 -0.69
N PHE A 217 11.73 -12.93 -1.76
CA PHE A 217 12.87 -13.87 -1.66
C PHE A 217 14.15 -13.19 -1.18
N LEU A 218 14.28 -11.89 -1.32
CA LEU A 218 15.42 -11.11 -0.88
C LEU A 218 15.20 -10.41 0.46
N ARG A 219 14.01 -10.51 1.02
CA ARG A 219 13.63 -9.86 2.26
C ARG A 219 13.80 -10.83 3.46
N VAL A 220 14.15 -10.28 4.60
CA VAL A 220 14.09 -11.04 5.87
C VAL A 220 12.62 -11.26 6.21
N PRO A 221 12.18 -12.51 6.44
CA PRO A 221 10.81 -12.80 6.87
C PRO A 221 10.43 -12.06 8.16
N ASP A 222 9.16 -11.72 8.30
CA ASP A 222 8.68 -11.10 9.53
C ASP A 222 8.89 -12.02 10.73
N GLU A 223 9.55 -11.55 11.79
CA GLU A 223 9.96 -12.35 12.95
C GLU A 223 8.80 -13.10 13.61
N GLN A 224 7.60 -12.52 13.59
CA GLN A 224 6.41 -13.12 14.22
C GLN A 224 5.83 -14.30 13.45
N LEU A 225 5.99 -14.33 12.11
CA LEU A 225 5.34 -15.30 11.25
C LEU A 225 6.32 -16.28 10.60
N GLY A 226 7.54 -15.85 10.32
CA GLY A 226 8.58 -16.66 9.68
C GLY A 226 8.16 -17.22 8.32
N TYR A 227 8.62 -18.41 8.02
CA TYR A 227 8.19 -19.19 6.87
C TYR A 227 6.98 -20.06 7.25
N MET A 228 6.00 -20.09 6.34
CA MET A 228 4.74 -20.82 6.50
C MET A 228 4.69 -22.06 5.60
N ILE A 229 3.55 -22.31 4.98
CA ILE A 229 3.30 -23.46 4.10
C ILE A 229 4.24 -23.39 2.88
N PHE A 230 4.85 -24.51 2.51
CA PHE A 230 5.81 -24.65 1.40
C PHE A 230 7.03 -23.72 1.49
N ASN A 231 7.47 -23.36 2.69
CA ASN A 231 8.56 -22.40 2.91
C ASN A 231 8.32 -21.02 2.27
N LEU A 232 7.06 -20.64 2.09
CA LEU A 232 6.69 -19.32 1.64
C LEU A 232 6.43 -18.40 2.84
N THR A 233 6.72 -17.11 2.65
CA THR A 233 6.33 -16.08 3.63
C THR A 233 4.86 -15.73 3.48
N MET A 234 4.28 -15.08 4.50
CA MET A 234 2.91 -14.53 4.41
C MET A 234 2.75 -13.57 3.23
N GLY A 235 3.78 -12.75 2.96
CA GLY A 235 3.79 -11.84 1.83
C GLY A 235 3.66 -12.55 0.48
N GLN A 236 4.33 -13.69 0.31
CA GLN A 236 4.24 -14.51 -0.90
C GLN A 236 2.87 -15.19 -1.05
N ILE A 237 2.33 -15.75 0.04
CA ILE A 237 1.01 -16.40 0.02
C ILE A 237 -0.08 -15.41 -0.38
N ILE A 238 -0.11 -14.23 0.25
CA ILE A 238 -1.08 -13.17 -0.07
C ILE A 238 -0.89 -12.67 -1.51
N SER A 239 0.35 -12.59 -1.99
CA SER A 239 0.63 -12.20 -3.38
C SER A 239 0.02 -13.18 -4.38
N VAL A 240 0.10 -14.49 -4.12
CA VAL A 240 -0.56 -15.49 -4.98
C VAL A 240 -2.08 -15.28 -5.00
N VAL A 241 -2.71 -15.06 -3.85
CA VAL A 241 -4.16 -14.80 -3.77
C VAL A 241 -4.54 -13.55 -4.55
N PHE A 242 -3.80 -12.46 -4.40
CA PHE A 242 -4.06 -11.21 -5.13
C PHE A 242 -3.81 -11.34 -6.62
N LEU A 243 -2.80 -12.10 -7.04
CA LEU A 243 -2.55 -12.39 -8.45
C LEU A 243 -3.71 -13.15 -9.09
N LEU A 244 -4.23 -14.17 -8.41
CA LEU A 244 -5.39 -14.93 -8.88
C LEU A 244 -6.65 -14.07 -8.97
N PHE A 245 -6.90 -13.24 -7.93
CA PHE A 245 -8.04 -12.34 -7.91
C PHE A 245 -7.94 -11.24 -8.97
N GLY A 246 -6.74 -10.66 -9.15
CA GLY A 246 -6.47 -9.69 -10.21
C GLY A 246 -6.71 -10.28 -11.61
N SER A 247 -6.24 -11.50 -11.83
CA SER A 247 -6.46 -12.24 -13.10
C SER A 247 -7.94 -12.50 -13.35
N TYR A 248 -8.69 -12.90 -12.32
CA TYR A 248 -10.14 -13.05 -12.39
C TYR A 248 -10.84 -11.74 -12.78
N LEU A 249 -10.45 -10.61 -12.17
CA LEU A 249 -11.00 -9.30 -12.53
C LEU A 249 -10.70 -8.95 -13.98
N ILE A 250 -9.49 -9.19 -14.47
CA ILE A 250 -9.15 -8.91 -15.87
C ILE A 250 -10.02 -9.74 -16.81
N VAL A 251 -10.11 -11.03 -16.61
CA VAL A 251 -10.92 -11.92 -17.48
C VAL A 251 -12.38 -11.46 -17.52
N THR A 252 -12.99 -11.23 -16.36
CA THR A 252 -14.41 -10.87 -16.27
C THR A 252 -14.74 -9.45 -16.76
N LYS A 253 -13.83 -8.48 -16.59
CA LYS A 253 -14.07 -7.07 -16.95
C LYS A 253 -13.61 -6.72 -18.36
N TYR A 254 -12.64 -7.46 -18.91
CA TYR A 254 -12.13 -7.20 -20.27
C TYR A 254 -13.18 -7.47 -21.35
N GLU A 255 -14.04 -8.45 -21.16
CA GLU A 255 -15.16 -8.72 -22.05
C GLU A 255 -16.13 -7.52 -22.14
N ASN A 256 -16.33 -6.84 -21.03
CA ASN A 256 -17.17 -5.65 -20.99
C ASN A 256 -16.56 -4.45 -21.75
N LYS A 257 -15.21 -4.36 -21.78
CA LYS A 257 -14.50 -3.33 -22.56
C LYS A 257 -14.70 -3.52 -24.07
N LYS A 258 -14.83 -4.75 -24.54
CA LYS A 258 -15.03 -5.05 -25.98
C LYS A 258 -16.44 -4.75 -26.46
N LYS A 259 -17.40 -4.70 -25.54
CA LYS A 259 -18.83 -4.47 -25.85
C LYS A 259 -19.20 -2.97 -25.86
N ASN A 260 -18.38 -2.13 -25.24
CA ASN A 260 -18.51 -0.66 -25.17
C ASN A 260 -17.49 0.03 -26.09
#